data_def9931b3ae0033c38af7d328d9a34fe
#
_entry.id   def9931b3ae0033c38af7d328d9a34fe
#
_cell.length_a   1.000
_cell.length_b   1.000
_cell.length_c   1.000
_cell.angle_alpha   90.00
_cell.angle_beta   90.00
_cell.angle_gamma   90.00
#
_symmetry.space_group_name_H-M   'P 1'
#
loop_
_entity.id
_entity.type
_entity.pdbx_description
1 polymer ?
#
loop_
_entity_poly.entity_id
_entity_poly.type
_entity_poly.pdbx_seq_one_letter_code
_entity_poly.pdbx_strand_id
1 'polypeptide(L)'
;MVKNTTILFATLLGLTSLRSIATAEDDLVNPFDHDPAAAATGKKLFISAGCMACHGGNARGAVGPDLTDQEWLRPFSQTMVFRTIQNGRSGTLMSPFKGTLTDEQIWQLVKYLLDEGRKRNAAGE
;
A
#
# COMPACT_ATOMS: atom_id res chain seq x y z
N MET A 1 0.85 -1.26 79.29
CA MET A 1 1.38 -0.45 78.16
C MET A 1 1.24 -1.27 76.87
N VAL A 2 0.20 -1.02 76.09
CA VAL A 2 -0.06 -1.73 74.85
C VAL A 2 0.35 -0.80 73.73
N LYS A 3 1.37 -1.16 72.95
CA LYS A 3 1.80 -0.39 71.76
C LYS A 3 0.99 -0.86 70.56
N ASN A 4 0.09 -0.01 70.08
CA ASN A 4 -0.61 -0.22 68.80
C ASN A 4 0.35 -0.04 67.64
N THR A 5 0.60 -1.10 66.92
CA THR A 5 1.31 -1.04 65.65
C THR A 5 0.29 -0.98 64.53
N THR A 6 0.11 0.19 63.95
CA THR A 6 -0.76 0.42 62.78
C THR A 6 -0.02 -0.06 61.56
N ILE A 7 -0.52 -1.13 60.95
CA ILE A 7 -0.01 -1.63 59.67
C ILE A 7 -0.73 -0.88 58.56
N LEU A 8 -0.02 -0.01 57.82
CA LEU A 8 -0.50 0.60 56.60
C LEU A 8 -0.43 -0.42 55.47
N PHE A 9 -1.58 -0.87 54.96
CA PHE A 9 -1.66 -1.59 53.72
C PHE A 9 -1.59 -0.59 52.57
N ALA A 10 -0.45 -0.53 51.90
CA ALA A 10 -0.35 0.18 50.61
C ALA A 10 -0.91 -0.71 49.50
N THR A 11 -2.10 -0.40 49.02
CA THR A 11 -2.67 -1.02 47.83
C THR A 11 -2.00 -0.46 46.60
N LEU A 12 -1.11 -1.24 46.00
CA LEU A 12 -0.50 -0.94 44.70
C LEU A 12 -1.52 -1.23 43.60
N LEU A 13 -2.21 -0.19 43.13
CA LEU A 13 -3.00 -0.30 41.88
C LEU A 13 -2.02 -0.43 40.73
N GLY A 14 -1.86 -1.65 40.23
CA GLY A 14 -1.19 -1.93 38.97
C GLY A 14 -2.00 -1.39 37.79
N LEU A 15 -1.57 -0.26 37.23
CA LEU A 15 -2.05 0.18 35.91
C LEU A 15 -1.50 -0.78 34.86
N THR A 16 -2.30 -1.78 34.48
CA THR A 16 -2.04 -2.58 33.28
C THR A 16 -2.33 -1.70 32.07
N SER A 17 -1.28 -1.10 31.53
CA SER A 17 -1.33 -0.39 30.27
C SER A 17 -1.62 -1.41 29.17
N LEU A 18 -2.87 -1.45 28.68
CA LEU A 18 -3.21 -2.16 27.44
C LEU A 18 -2.48 -1.45 26.30
N ARG A 19 -1.31 -1.98 25.96
CA ARG A 19 -0.69 -1.66 24.66
C ARG A 19 -1.62 -2.20 23.57
N SER A 20 -2.34 -1.28 22.91
CA SER A 20 -2.96 -1.57 21.61
C SER A 20 -1.84 -2.05 20.70
N ILE A 21 -1.84 -3.35 20.39
CA ILE A 21 -1.05 -3.91 19.30
C ILE A 21 -1.76 -3.39 18.05
N ALA A 22 -1.29 -2.25 17.52
CA ALA A 22 -1.58 -1.90 16.15
C ALA A 22 -1.02 -3.06 15.32
N THR A 23 -1.91 -3.86 14.73
CA THR A 23 -1.53 -4.82 13.70
C THR A 23 -0.95 -3.98 12.57
N ALA A 24 0.39 -3.92 12.46
CA ALA A 24 1.03 -3.50 11.24
C ALA A 24 0.45 -4.42 10.16
N GLU A 25 -0.31 -3.86 9.21
CA GLU A 25 -0.62 -4.58 7.98
C GLU A 25 0.72 -4.99 7.43
N ASP A 26 0.92 -6.31 7.23
CA ASP A 26 2.18 -6.86 6.74
C ASP A 26 2.56 -6.09 5.47
N ASP A 27 3.60 -5.25 5.56
CA ASP A 27 4.14 -4.56 4.40
C ASP A 27 4.78 -5.61 3.49
N LEU A 28 4.04 -5.96 2.44
CA LEU A 28 4.51 -6.89 1.44
C LEU A 28 5.68 -6.24 0.70
N VAL A 29 6.76 -7.00 0.53
CA VAL A 29 7.93 -6.56 -0.22
C VAL A 29 7.72 -6.93 -1.69
N ASN A 30 7.86 -5.94 -2.60
CA ASN A 30 7.82 -6.20 -4.02
C ASN A 30 9.08 -6.98 -4.45
N PRO A 31 8.94 -8.21 -4.92
CA PRO A 31 10.11 -9.03 -5.32
C PRO A 31 10.86 -8.44 -6.52
N PHE A 32 10.27 -7.48 -7.25
CA PHE A 32 10.85 -6.85 -8.43
C PHE A 32 11.34 -5.42 -8.20
N ASP A 33 11.44 -4.96 -6.95
CA ASP A 33 11.77 -3.55 -6.67
C ASP A 33 13.11 -3.09 -7.30
N HIS A 34 14.03 -4.02 -7.46
CA HIS A 34 15.36 -3.78 -8.07
C HIS A 34 15.49 -4.32 -9.50
N ASP A 35 14.41 -4.81 -10.12
CA ASP A 35 14.44 -5.37 -11.47
C ASP A 35 13.86 -4.37 -12.50
N PRO A 36 14.71 -3.72 -13.33
CA PRO A 36 14.23 -2.80 -14.36
C PRO A 36 13.45 -3.51 -15.48
N ALA A 37 13.68 -4.80 -15.72
CA ALA A 37 12.94 -5.57 -16.72
C ALA A 37 11.48 -5.79 -16.28
N ALA A 38 11.23 -5.88 -14.99
CA ALA A 38 9.89 -6.01 -14.44
C ALA A 38 9.04 -4.76 -14.70
N ALA A 39 9.61 -3.55 -14.67
CA ALA A 39 8.90 -2.34 -15.03
C ALA A 39 8.48 -2.33 -16.51
N ALA A 40 9.34 -2.81 -17.41
CA ALA A 40 8.98 -2.94 -18.83
C ALA A 40 7.86 -3.95 -19.06
N THR A 41 7.87 -5.06 -18.32
CA THR A 41 6.80 -6.07 -18.33
C THR A 41 5.51 -5.48 -17.75
N GLY A 42 5.59 -4.76 -16.63
CA GLY A 42 4.47 -4.06 -16.02
C GLY A 42 3.81 -3.05 -16.96
N LYS A 43 4.60 -2.31 -17.75
CA LYS A 43 4.07 -1.41 -18.79
C LYS A 43 3.27 -2.17 -19.86
N LYS A 44 3.77 -3.30 -20.32
CA LYS A 44 3.02 -4.14 -21.28
C LYS A 44 1.72 -4.65 -20.68
N LEU A 45 1.74 -5.11 -19.42
CA LEU A 45 0.55 -5.54 -18.69
C LEU A 45 -0.44 -4.40 -18.49
N PHE A 46 0.03 -3.19 -18.17
CA PHE A 46 -0.82 -2.00 -18.03
C PHE A 46 -1.66 -1.72 -19.28
N ILE A 47 -1.07 -1.95 -20.45
CA ILE A 47 -1.75 -1.81 -21.75
C ILE A 47 -2.68 -3.01 -21.99
N SER A 48 -2.16 -4.23 -21.91
CA SER A 48 -2.89 -5.45 -22.29
C SER A 48 -4.02 -5.82 -21.33
N ALA A 49 -3.92 -5.48 -20.07
CA ALA A 49 -4.98 -5.67 -19.07
C ALA A 49 -6.03 -4.53 -19.08
N GLY A 50 -5.88 -3.52 -19.94
CA GLY A 50 -6.85 -2.45 -20.13
C GLY A 50 -6.77 -1.31 -19.11
N CYS A 51 -5.74 -1.26 -18.26
CA CYS A 51 -5.57 -0.21 -17.24
C CYS A 51 -5.52 1.19 -17.88
N MET A 52 -4.87 1.30 -19.05
CA MET A 52 -4.72 2.55 -19.77
C MET A 52 -6.05 3.19 -20.19
N ALA A 53 -7.12 2.41 -20.35
CA ALA A 53 -8.42 2.93 -20.75
C ALA A 53 -8.99 3.91 -19.70
N CYS A 54 -8.75 3.64 -18.43
CA CYS A 54 -9.19 4.50 -17.33
C CYS A 54 -8.08 5.42 -16.80
N HIS A 55 -6.83 4.96 -16.79
CA HIS A 55 -5.71 5.68 -16.17
C HIS A 55 -4.79 6.41 -17.15
N GLY A 56 -5.15 6.41 -18.44
CA GLY A 56 -4.35 7.05 -19.50
C GLY A 56 -3.10 6.26 -19.89
N GLY A 57 -2.57 6.52 -21.10
CA GLY A 57 -1.47 5.73 -21.67
C GLY A 57 -0.17 5.73 -20.88
N ASN A 58 0.09 6.78 -20.12
CA ASN A 58 1.26 6.93 -19.23
C ASN A 58 0.87 6.91 -17.75
N ALA A 59 -0.28 6.32 -17.41
CA ALA A 59 -0.83 6.29 -16.05
C ALA A 59 -1.08 7.68 -15.42
N ARG A 60 -1.17 8.73 -16.22
CA ARG A 60 -1.39 10.13 -15.79
C ARG A 60 -2.85 10.52 -15.66
N GLY A 61 -3.73 9.55 -15.60
CA GLY A 61 -5.16 9.76 -15.43
C GLY A 61 -5.92 9.98 -16.75
N ALA A 62 -7.20 9.68 -16.70
CA ALA A 62 -8.23 9.96 -17.71
C ALA A 62 -9.58 9.95 -17.01
N VAL A 63 -10.40 8.89 -17.17
CA VAL A 63 -11.61 8.65 -16.37
C VAL A 63 -11.26 8.31 -14.93
N GLY A 64 -10.19 7.54 -14.74
CA GLY A 64 -9.61 7.21 -13.44
C GLY A 64 -8.53 8.22 -13.02
N PRO A 65 -8.07 8.15 -11.76
CA PRO A 65 -7.06 9.06 -11.24
C PRO A 65 -5.69 8.89 -11.91
N ASP A 66 -4.88 9.94 -11.81
CA ASP A 66 -3.44 9.90 -12.10
C ASP A 66 -2.77 8.93 -11.12
N LEU A 67 -2.01 7.97 -11.63
CA LEU A 67 -1.31 6.96 -10.85
C LEU A 67 0.19 7.27 -10.70
N THR A 68 0.61 8.46 -11.12
CA THR A 68 2.02 8.90 -11.06
C THR A 68 2.21 10.14 -10.20
N ASP A 69 1.13 10.81 -9.78
CA ASP A 69 1.22 11.88 -8.80
C ASP A 69 1.46 11.32 -7.40
N GLN A 70 1.93 12.18 -6.50
CA GLN A 70 2.22 11.75 -5.12
C GLN A 70 1.00 11.88 -4.19
N GLU A 71 -0.10 12.45 -4.65
CA GLU A 71 -1.22 12.78 -3.78
C GLU A 71 -2.04 11.55 -3.42
N TRP A 72 -2.33 10.68 -4.38
CA TRP A 72 -3.11 9.46 -4.11
C TRP A 72 -2.28 8.33 -3.49
N LEU A 73 -0.93 8.45 -3.53
CA LEU A 73 0.01 7.51 -2.94
C LEU A 73 0.33 7.83 -1.47
N ARG A 74 -0.37 8.74 -0.82
CA ARG A 74 -0.13 9.07 0.59
C ARG A 74 -1.27 8.58 1.50
N PRO A 75 -0.95 7.79 2.55
CA PRO A 75 0.35 7.20 2.85
C PRO A 75 0.71 6.11 1.83
N PHE A 76 1.87 6.26 1.20
CA PHE A 76 2.33 5.35 0.16
C PHE A 76 2.74 4.00 0.76
N SER A 77 2.12 2.92 0.29
CA SER A 77 2.55 1.56 0.51
C SER A 77 2.42 0.77 -0.78
N GLN A 78 3.48 0.10 -1.19
CA GLN A 78 3.46 -0.83 -2.34
C GLN A 78 2.39 -1.91 -2.14
N THR A 79 2.22 -2.36 -0.90
CA THR A 79 1.17 -3.29 -0.48
C THR A 79 -0.22 -2.76 -0.79
N MET A 80 -0.48 -1.47 -0.50
CA MET A 80 -1.77 -0.86 -0.78
C MET A 80 -2.06 -0.84 -2.29
N VAL A 81 -1.09 -0.47 -3.12
CA VAL A 81 -1.22 -0.48 -4.58
C VAL A 81 -1.48 -1.90 -5.08
N PHE A 82 -0.69 -2.87 -4.62
CA PHE A 82 -0.87 -4.29 -4.95
C PHE A 82 -2.28 -4.78 -4.61
N ARG A 83 -2.74 -4.54 -3.37
CA ARG A 83 -4.06 -4.97 -2.91
C ARG A 83 -5.19 -4.24 -3.65
N THR A 84 -5.01 -2.98 -4.01
CA THR A 84 -5.98 -2.22 -4.81
C THR A 84 -6.14 -2.83 -6.20
N ILE A 85 -5.06 -3.22 -6.87
CA ILE A 85 -5.14 -3.91 -8.15
C ILE A 85 -5.75 -5.31 -7.97
N GLN A 86 -5.29 -6.05 -6.97
CA GLN A 86 -5.75 -7.42 -6.73
C GLN A 86 -7.25 -7.48 -6.43
N ASN A 87 -7.74 -6.61 -5.54
CA ASN A 87 -9.10 -6.69 -5.00
C ASN A 87 -10.06 -5.64 -5.57
N GLY A 88 -9.58 -4.71 -6.42
CA GLY A 88 -10.36 -3.57 -6.88
C GLY A 88 -10.64 -2.56 -5.75
N ARG A 89 -11.50 -1.61 -6.05
CA ARG A 89 -11.99 -0.62 -5.07
C ARG A 89 -13.51 -0.66 -5.00
N SER A 90 -14.05 -1.12 -3.89
CA SER A 90 -15.49 -1.19 -3.66
C SER A 90 -16.15 0.18 -3.88
N GLY A 91 -17.30 0.20 -4.55
CA GLY A 91 -18.03 1.42 -4.86
C GLY A 91 -17.46 2.26 -6.01
N THR A 92 -16.46 1.74 -6.74
CA THR A 92 -15.86 2.40 -7.91
C THR A 92 -15.88 1.49 -9.14
N LEU A 93 -15.47 2.02 -10.29
CA LEU A 93 -15.33 1.26 -11.55
C LEU A 93 -14.05 0.39 -11.56
N MET A 94 -13.17 0.53 -10.56
CA MET A 94 -11.94 -0.27 -10.47
C MET A 94 -12.27 -1.69 -10.04
N SER A 95 -12.38 -2.58 -11.03
CA SER A 95 -12.67 -4.00 -10.82
C SER A 95 -11.46 -4.76 -10.26
N PRO A 96 -11.67 -5.89 -9.54
CA PRO A 96 -10.58 -6.74 -9.08
C PRO A 96 -9.92 -7.49 -10.24
N PHE A 97 -8.58 -7.59 -10.19
CA PHE A 97 -7.79 -8.37 -11.15
C PHE A 97 -7.37 -9.73 -10.60
N LYS A 98 -7.76 -10.06 -9.37
CA LYS A 98 -7.55 -11.39 -8.81
C LYS A 98 -8.23 -12.46 -9.69
N GLY A 99 -7.44 -13.46 -10.11
CA GLY A 99 -7.92 -14.51 -11.02
C GLY A 99 -7.77 -14.18 -12.52
N THR A 100 -7.53 -12.90 -12.87
CA THR A 100 -7.18 -12.48 -14.24
C THR A 100 -5.67 -12.26 -14.38
N LEU A 101 -5.04 -11.69 -13.34
CA LEU A 101 -3.61 -11.51 -13.24
C LEU A 101 -3.07 -12.34 -12.08
N THR A 102 -1.84 -12.86 -12.25
CA THR A 102 -1.11 -13.48 -11.15
C THR A 102 -0.55 -12.41 -10.19
N ASP A 103 -0.24 -12.79 -8.97
CA ASP A 103 0.37 -11.89 -8.00
C ASP A 103 1.71 -11.33 -8.51
N GLU A 104 2.48 -12.15 -9.23
CA GLU A 104 3.70 -11.73 -9.89
C GLU A 104 3.45 -10.61 -10.92
N GLN A 105 2.44 -10.77 -11.77
CA GLN A 105 2.05 -9.78 -12.76
C GLN A 105 1.58 -8.48 -12.09
N ILE A 106 0.86 -8.58 -10.99
CA ILE A 106 0.44 -7.40 -10.21
C ILE A 106 1.66 -6.69 -9.62
N TRP A 107 2.66 -7.40 -9.10
CA TRP A 107 3.90 -6.81 -8.60
C TRP A 107 4.71 -6.11 -9.70
N GLN A 108 4.72 -6.65 -10.91
CA GLN A 108 5.34 -6.00 -12.08
C GLN A 108 4.60 -4.72 -12.47
N LEU A 109 3.26 -4.69 -12.37
CA LEU A 109 2.46 -3.47 -12.53
C LEU A 109 2.80 -2.43 -11.46
N VAL A 110 2.89 -2.83 -10.19
CA VAL A 110 3.29 -1.95 -9.09
C VAL A 110 4.66 -1.34 -9.38
N LYS A 111 5.64 -2.15 -9.79
CA LYS A 111 6.98 -1.68 -10.17
C LYS A 111 6.94 -0.63 -11.29
N TYR A 112 6.16 -0.87 -12.35
CA TYR A 112 5.97 0.09 -13.43
C TYR A 112 5.42 1.43 -12.95
N LEU A 113 4.34 1.41 -12.16
CA LEU A 113 3.70 2.64 -11.66
C LEU A 113 4.63 3.45 -10.77
N LEU A 114 5.42 2.78 -9.92
CA LEU A 114 6.41 3.44 -9.07
C LEU A 114 7.52 4.10 -9.88
N ASP A 115 8.01 3.44 -10.90
CA ASP A 115 9.07 3.97 -11.74
C ASP A 115 8.57 5.19 -12.55
N GLU A 116 7.34 5.17 -13.05
CA GLU A 116 6.75 6.32 -13.73
C GLU A 116 6.57 7.51 -12.77
N GLY A 117 6.11 7.28 -11.54
CA GLY A 117 6.03 8.32 -10.52
C GLY A 117 7.40 8.92 -10.15
N ARG A 118 8.43 8.07 -10.00
CA ARG A 118 9.81 8.53 -9.74
C ARG A 118 10.38 9.37 -10.89
N LYS A 119 10.13 8.95 -12.14
CA LYS A 119 10.58 9.70 -13.32
C LYS A 119 9.92 11.07 -13.39
N ARG A 120 8.63 11.15 -13.13
CA ARG A 120 7.89 12.40 -13.11
C ARG A 120 8.43 13.37 -12.05
N ASN A 121 8.68 12.88 -10.84
CA ASN A 121 9.24 13.68 -9.75
C ASN A 121 10.65 14.20 -10.08
N ALA A 122 11.47 13.37 -10.71
CA ALA A 122 12.80 13.78 -11.15
C ALA A 122 12.75 14.84 -12.25
N ALA A 123 11.69 14.90 -13.06
CA ALA A 123 11.45 15.91 -14.08
C ALA A 123 10.86 17.22 -13.53
N GLY A 124 10.45 17.26 -12.25
CA GLY A 124 9.86 18.45 -11.62
C GLY A 124 8.42 18.74 -12.05
N GLU A 125 7.69 17.73 -12.50
CA GLU A 125 6.29 17.82 -12.95
C GLU A 125 5.28 17.49 -11.83
#